data_a15f5cec988a7266da7a44ab7637b42a
#
_entry.id   a15f5cec988a7266da7a44ab7637b42a
#
_cell.length_a   1.000
_cell.length_b   1.000
_cell.length_c   1.000
_cell.angle_alpha   90.00
_cell.angle_beta   90.00
_cell.angle_gamma   90.00
#
_symmetry.space_group_name_H-M   'P 1'
#
loop_
_entity.id
_entity.type
_entity.pdbx_description
1 polymer ?
#
loop_
_entity_poly.entity_id
_entity_poly.type
_entity_poly.pdbx_seq_one_letter_code
_entity_poly.pdbx_strand_id
1 'polypeptide(L)'
;SMGDAVIDAGFDIVRCASNHSMDTKVEGMQHAIKYWKKHKNEIMMVGLNENEKEYNSIPLYECKGIKFAVLNYAYGLNGFTVPDEYSYIVNLMDKNHWDKVKSDIERAEKEADFTIVLPHWGQEYVQPDPTKEQVKWAKMMTETGADLIIGTHPHVVEKIQWINADNGNKSLCYYSLGNYTSGQQKWEALLGGMATLKVRKDNSGTYIVKKSAGVVPTINHYVWGKAANVVRKQYTYRLTDYSDEMLRSHSIQWYDPVKYSDYK
;
A
#
# COMPACT_ATOMS: atom_id res chain seq x y z
N SER A 1 -14.47 14.55 -5.25
CA SER A 1 -13.98 13.25 -5.77
C SER A 1 -13.37 12.42 -4.65
N MET A 2 -13.06 11.15 -4.90
CA MET A 2 -12.29 10.35 -3.94
C MET A 2 -10.91 10.95 -3.68
N GLY A 3 -10.28 11.53 -4.71
CA GLY A 3 -9.01 12.23 -4.56
C GLY A 3 -9.09 13.42 -3.60
N ASP A 4 -10.14 14.23 -3.69
CA ASP A 4 -10.34 15.35 -2.76
C ASP A 4 -10.47 14.85 -1.32
N ALA A 5 -11.19 13.73 -1.10
CA ALA A 5 -11.34 13.15 0.23
C ALA A 5 -10.00 12.62 0.80
N VAL A 6 -9.12 12.10 -0.04
CA VAL A 6 -7.77 11.67 0.37
C VAL A 6 -6.92 12.88 0.78
N ILE A 7 -6.99 13.98 0.03
CA ILE A 7 -6.29 15.23 0.36
C ILE A 7 -6.84 15.83 1.66
N ASP A 8 -8.16 15.94 1.78
CA ASP A 8 -8.84 16.48 2.97
C ASP A 8 -8.54 15.65 4.24
N ALA A 9 -8.31 14.34 4.08
CA ALA A 9 -7.91 13.46 5.17
C ALA A 9 -6.44 13.64 5.60
N GLY A 10 -5.65 14.46 4.88
CA GLY A 10 -4.27 14.80 5.23
C GLY A 10 -3.25 13.72 4.90
N PHE A 11 -3.47 12.92 3.86
CA PHE A 11 -2.45 12.00 3.36
C PHE A 11 -1.35 12.78 2.61
N ASP A 12 -0.09 12.48 2.92
CA ASP A 12 1.08 13.08 2.26
C ASP A 12 1.46 12.34 0.98
N ILE A 13 1.17 11.03 0.89
CA ILE A 13 1.59 10.18 -0.21
C ILE A 13 0.45 9.28 -0.64
N VAL A 14 0.20 9.20 -1.95
CA VAL A 14 -0.75 8.28 -2.56
C VAL A 14 -0.03 7.31 -3.51
N ARG A 15 -0.24 6.02 -3.30
CA ARG A 15 0.24 4.97 -4.20
C ARG A 15 -0.82 4.68 -5.27
N CYS A 16 -0.42 4.57 -6.51
CA CYS A 16 -1.32 4.40 -7.65
C CYS A 16 -1.06 3.16 -8.50
N ALA A 17 0.09 2.47 -8.34
CA ALA A 17 0.28 1.19 -8.99
C ALA A 17 -0.45 0.07 -8.23
N SER A 18 -1.44 -0.53 -8.88
CA SER A 18 -2.24 -1.66 -8.41
C SER A 18 -2.70 -2.52 -9.59
N ASN A 19 -3.25 -3.71 -9.31
CA ASN A 19 -3.83 -4.56 -10.36
C ASN A 19 -5.02 -3.89 -11.07
N HIS A 20 -5.65 -2.88 -10.47
CA HIS A 20 -6.75 -2.10 -11.02
C HIS A 20 -6.34 -0.81 -11.75
N SER A 21 -5.04 -0.52 -11.85
CA SER A 21 -4.56 0.72 -12.51
C SER A 21 -5.04 0.85 -13.96
N MET A 22 -5.31 -0.29 -14.64
CA MET A 22 -5.71 -0.30 -16.05
C MET A 22 -7.20 -0.62 -16.28
N ASP A 23 -8.05 -0.59 -15.26
CA ASP A 23 -9.49 -0.86 -15.40
C ASP A 23 -10.18 0.11 -16.37
N THR A 24 -9.72 1.34 -16.39
CA THR A 24 -10.19 2.40 -17.31
C THR A 24 -9.18 2.72 -18.43
N LYS A 25 -8.31 1.75 -18.77
CA LYS A 25 -7.27 1.83 -19.79
C LYS A 25 -6.23 2.93 -19.52
N VAL A 26 -5.41 3.23 -20.53
CA VAL A 26 -4.36 4.27 -20.47
C VAL A 26 -4.95 5.64 -20.16
N GLU A 27 -6.10 5.95 -20.73
CA GLU A 27 -6.79 7.23 -20.51
C GLU A 27 -7.14 7.46 -19.04
N GLY A 28 -7.55 6.41 -18.34
CA GLY A 28 -7.83 6.50 -16.89
C GLY A 28 -6.58 6.75 -16.08
N MET A 29 -5.46 6.09 -16.39
CA MET A 29 -4.17 6.35 -15.75
C MET A 29 -3.69 7.78 -16.02
N GLN A 30 -3.81 8.28 -17.27
CA GLN A 30 -3.48 9.66 -17.62
C GLN A 30 -4.34 10.68 -16.86
N HIS A 31 -5.64 10.40 -16.69
CA HIS A 31 -6.53 11.22 -15.86
C HIS A 31 -6.08 11.25 -14.38
N ALA A 32 -5.73 10.10 -13.81
CA ALA A 32 -5.23 10.02 -12.45
C ALA A 32 -3.91 10.81 -12.28
N ILE A 33 -2.96 10.62 -13.21
CA ILE A 33 -1.70 11.38 -13.24
C ILE A 33 -1.97 12.89 -13.27
N LYS A 34 -2.82 13.34 -14.20
CA LYS A 34 -3.17 14.76 -14.33
C LYS A 34 -3.81 15.32 -13.06
N TYR A 35 -4.71 14.55 -12.45
CA TYR A 35 -5.35 14.94 -11.19
C TYR A 35 -4.32 15.12 -10.08
N TRP A 36 -3.51 14.12 -9.80
CA TRP A 36 -2.53 14.18 -8.71
C TRP A 36 -1.43 15.23 -8.95
N LYS A 37 -1.01 15.43 -10.19
CA LYS A 37 -0.06 16.50 -10.53
C LYS A 37 -0.59 17.90 -10.28
N LYS A 38 -1.90 18.11 -10.42
CA LYS A 38 -2.54 19.37 -10.05
C LYS A 38 -2.41 19.63 -8.54
N HIS A 39 -2.38 18.57 -7.74
CA HIS A 39 -2.30 18.59 -6.28
C HIS A 39 -0.90 18.27 -5.72
N LYS A 40 0.14 18.34 -6.54
CA LYS A 40 1.52 17.95 -6.16
C LYS A 40 2.13 18.70 -4.96
N ASN A 41 1.58 19.84 -4.60
CA ASN A 41 2.01 20.62 -3.43
C ASN A 41 1.33 20.15 -2.13
N GLU A 42 0.31 19.31 -2.23
CA GLU A 42 -0.50 18.80 -1.13
C GLU A 42 -0.21 17.33 -0.89
N ILE A 43 0.02 16.55 -1.97
CA ILE A 43 0.21 15.10 -1.90
C ILE A 43 1.15 14.62 -3.00
N MET A 44 2.04 13.70 -2.67
CA MET A 44 2.93 13.04 -3.62
C MET A 44 2.30 11.76 -4.17
N MET A 45 2.16 11.67 -5.49
CA MET A 45 1.76 10.43 -6.16
C MET A 45 2.99 9.58 -6.49
N VAL A 46 2.87 8.26 -6.28
CA VAL A 46 3.88 7.26 -6.67
C VAL A 46 3.24 6.09 -7.41
N GLY A 47 4.01 5.46 -8.31
CA GLY A 47 3.61 4.25 -9.04
C GLY A 47 3.04 4.45 -10.43
N LEU A 48 2.55 5.65 -10.76
CA LEU A 48 2.22 6.05 -12.13
C LEU A 48 3.15 7.16 -12.60
N ASN A 49 3.40 7.23 -13.91
CA ASN A 49 4.36 8.15 -14.50
C ASN A 49 3.79 8.78 -15.77
N GLU A 50 4.03 10.07 -15.98
CA GLU A 50 3.59 10.79 -17.18
C GLU A 50 4.45 10.49 -18.40
N ASN A 51 5.72 10.15 -18.16
CA ASN A 51 6.72 9.94 -19.20
C ASN A 51 7.89 9.08 -18.70
N GLU A 52 8.77 8.66 -19.61
CA GLU A 52 9.96 7.86 -19.30
C GLU A 52 10.92 8.51 -18.30
N LYS A 53 11.02 9.84 -18.31
CA LYS A 53 11.88 10.55 -17.35
C LYS A 53 11.40 10.33 -15.93
N GLU A 54 10.09 10.41 -15.68
CA GLU A 54 9.48 10.12 -14.38
C GLU A 54 9.62 8.65 -14.01
N TYR A 55 9.33 7.75 -14.96
CA TYR A 55 9.51 6.31 -14.77
C TYR A 55 10.93 5.92 -14.35
N ASN A 56 11.92 6.66 -14.85
CA ASN A 56 13.33 6.46 -14.52
C ASN A 56 13.83 7.36 -13.38
N SER A 57 12.98 8.11 -12.68
CA SER A 57 13.35 8.90 -11.50
C SER A 57 13.02 8.16 -10.20
N ILE A 58 13.68 8.55 -9.12
CA ILE A 58 13.33 8.07 -7.76
C ILE A 58 12.45 9.13 -7.11
N PRO A 59 11.18 8.78 -6.74
CA PRO A 59 10.32 9.70 -6.00
C PRO A 59 10.86 9.93 -4.59
N LEU A 60 11.18 11.19 -4.27
CA LEU A 60 11.77 11.59 -3.00
C LEU A 60 10.79 12.44 -2.20
N TYR A 61 10.59 12.08 -0.93
CA TYR A 61 9.80 12.82 0.04
C TYR A 61 10.68 13.22 1.23
N GLU A 62 10.73 14.50 1.54
CA GLU A 62 11.52 14.98 2.67
C GLU A 62 10.63 15.34 3.85
N CYS A 63 10.92 14.78 5.01
CA CYS A 63 10.21 15.07 6.25
C CYS A 63 11.19 15.17 7.43
N LYS A 64 11.17 16.31 8.12
CA LYS A 64 11.99 16.56 9.33
C LYS A 64 13.49 16.28 9.13
N GLY A 65 14.03 16.63 7.96
CA GLY A 65 15.44 16.45 7.61
C GLY A 65 15.84 15.01 7.27
N ILE A 66 14.87 14.12 7.06
CA ILE A 66 15.08 12.77 6.53
C ILE A 66 14.50 12.73 5.12
N LYS A 67 15.31 12.30 4.16
CA LYS A 67 14.91 12.09 2.79
C LYS A 67 14.50 10.64 2.57
N PHE A 68 13.25 10.41 2.22
CA PHE A 68 12.67 9.10 1.93
C PHE A 68 12.58 8.89 0.42
N ALA A 69 13.05 7.76 -0.07
CA ALA A 69 12.65 7.25 -1.37
C ALA A 69 11.37 6.41 -1.20
N VAL A 70 10.36 6.64 -2.05
CA VAL A 70 9.07 5.92 -1.94
C VAL A 70 8.74 5.27 -3.26
N LEU A 71 8.93 3.96 -3.34
CA LEU A 71 8.78 3.16 -4.54
C LEU A 71 7.48 2.35 -4.48
N ASN A 72 6.64 2.41 -5.50
CA ASN A 72 5.40 1.64 -5.56
C ASN A 72 5.32 0.84 -6.85
N TYR A 73 4.96 -0.44 -6.74
CA TYR A 73 4.88 -1.40 -7.85
C TYR A 73 3.64 -2.28 -7.73
N ALA A 74 3.10 -2.73 -8.87
CA ALA A 74 2.04 -3.73 -8.94
C ALA A 74 2.55 -5.04 -9.55
N TYR A 75 2.09 -6.17 -9.03
CA TYR A 75 2.42 -7.50 -9.56
C TYR A 75 1.86 -7.75 -10.96
N GLY A 76 0.89 -6.98 -11.40
CA GLY A 76 0.23 -7.11 -12.68
C GLY A 76 -1.00 -6.22 -12.78
N LEU A 77 -1.76 -6.36 -13.87
CA LEU A 77 -2.88 -5.50 -14.26
C LEU A 77 -4.13 -6.31 -14.63
N ASN A 78 -4.46 -7.35 -13.86
CA ASN A 78 -5.65 -8.20 -14.09
C ASN A 78 -5.76 -8.73 -15.54
N GLY A 79 -4.62 -9.12 -16.13
CA GLY A 79 -4.55 -9.64 -17.50
C GLY A 79 -4.53 -8.58 -18.59
N PHE A 80 -4.60 -7.30 -18.26
CA PHE A 80 -4.35 -6.24 -19.23
C PHE A 80 -2.86 -6.08 -19.52
N THR A 81 -2.55 -5.70 -20.76
CA THR A 81 -1.20 -5.33 -21.20
C THR A 81 -1.16 -3.85 -21.52
N VAL A 82 -0.15 -3.17 -21.02
CA VAL A 82 0.10 -1.77 -21.38
C VAL A 82 0.63 -1.73 -22.81
N PRO A 83 0.10 -0.86 -23.71
CA PRO A 83 0.69 -0.66 -25.02
C PRO A 83 2.15 -0.18 -24.95
N ASP A 84 3.00 -0.61 -25.89
CA ASP A 84 4.44 -0.37 -25.86
C ASP A 84 4.80 1.12 -25.75
N GLU A 85 4.03 1.99 -26.43
CA GLU A 85 4.21 3.45 -26.38
C GLU A 85 3.94 4.07 -24.99
N TYR A 86 3.30 3.33 -24.08
CA TYR A 86 3.01 3.72 -22.70
C TYR A 86 3.69 2.83 -21.66
N SER A 87 4.69 2.04 -22.04
CA SER A 87 5.38 1.07 -21.16
C SER A 87 5.89 1.68 -19.84
N TYR A 88 6.09 2.97 -19.80
CA TYR A 88 6.50 3.75 -18.64
C TYR A 88 5.38 4.10 -17.67
N ILE A 89 4.10 4.00 -18.08
CA ILE A 89 2.98 4.68 -17.37
C ILE A 89 2.69 4.12 -15.98
N VAL A 90 2.99 2.84 -15.74
CA VAL A 90 2.79 2.16 -14.46
C VAL A 90 4.00 1.31 -14.08
N ASN A 91 4.38 1.37 -12.82
CA ASN A 91 5.47 0.56 -12.30
C ASN A 91 5.00 -0.87 -12.02
N LEU A 92 5.59 -1.84 -12.70
CA LEU A 92 5.28 -3.27 -12.52
C LEU A 92 6.40 -3.99 -11.76
N MET A 93 6.03 -5.09 -11.11
CA MET A 93 6.90 -5.97 -10.36
C MET A 93 6.55 -7.42 -10.65
N ASP A 94 7.23 -8.00 -11.60
CA ASP A 94 7.18 -9.42 -11.91
C ASP A 94 8.58 -9.89 -12.32
N LYS A 95 8.70 -11.13 -12.78
CA LYS A 95 10.00 -11.69 -13.20
C LYS A 95 10.68 -10.91 -14.34
N ASN A 96 9.90 -10.22 -15.18
CA ASN A 96 10.42 -9.45 -16.32
C ASN A 96 10.84 -8.03 -15.92
N HIS A 97 10.32 -7.54 -14.78
CA HIS A 97 10.55 -6.17 -14.29
C HIS A 97 11.49 -6.12 -13.08
N TRP A 98 12.01 -7.28 -12.60
CA TRP A 98 12.86 -7.32 -11.42
C TRP A 98 14.11 -6.44 -11.55
N ASP A 99 14.76 -6.44 -12.69
CA ASP A 99 15.98 -5.65 -12.89
C ASP A 99 15.71 -4.15 -12.72
N LYS A 100 14.54 -3.68 -13.14
CA LYS A 100 14.08 -2.30 -12.89
C LYS A 100 13.84 -2.04 -11.40
N VAL A 101 13.09 -2.91 -10.72
CA VAL A 101 12.84 -2.79 -9.27
C VAL A 101 14.15 -2.77 -8.49
N LYS A 102 15.07 -3.68 -8.82
CA LYS A 102 16.39 -3.75 -8.21
C LYS A 102 17.18 -2.47 -8.43
N SER A 103 17.29 -2.02 -9.69
CA SER A 103 17.98 -0.78 -10.04
C SER A 103 17.42 0.44 -9.33
N ASP A 104 16.08 0.52 -9.18
CA ASP A 104 15.45 1.63 -8.48
C ASP A 104 15.76 1.63 -6.98
N ILE A 105 15.76 0.45 -6.33
CA ILE A 105 16.15 0.35 -4.91
C ILE A 105 17.63 0.71 -4.74
N GLU A 106 18.53 0.20 -5.58
CA GLU A 106 19.97 0.52 -5.53
C GLU A 106 20.25 2.02 -5.73
N ARG A 107 19.41 2.69 -6.52
CA ARG A 107 19.50 4.15 -6.71
C ARG A 107 18.88 4.89 -5.54
N ALA A 108 17.77 4.43 -5.02
CA ALA A 108 17.13 4.99 -3.83
C ALA A 108 18.10 5.03 -2.64
N GLU A 109 18.87 3.96 -2.42
CA GLU A 109 19.91 3.90 -1.39
C GLU A 109 21.05 4.94 -1.55
N LYS A 110 21.25 5.44 -2.77
CA LYS A 110 22.25 6.49 -3.04
C LYS A 110 21.67 7.90 -2.98
N GLU A 111 20.35 8.04 -3.24
CA GLU A 111 19.69 9.33 -3.40
C GLU A 111 18.90 9.75 -2.14
N ALA A 112 18.59 8.79 -1.25
CA ALA A 112 17.80 9.01 -0.04
C ALA A 112 18.49 8.51 1.23
N ASP A 113 17.91 8.83 2.37
CA ASP A 113 18.36 8.37 3.69
C ASP A 113 17.64 7.09 4.12
N PHE A 114 16.49 6.79 3.50
CA PHE A 114 15.62 5.68 3.88
C PHE A 114 14.72 5.27 2.70
N THR A 115 14.72 3.98 2.38
CA THR A 115 13.99 3.44 1.22
C THR A 115 12.74 2.68 1.63
N ILE A 116 11.57 3.17 1.17
CA ILE A 116 10.26 2.56 1.38
C ILE A 116 9.79 1.92 0.07
N VAL A 117 9.46 0.64 0.11
CA VAL A 117 8.85 -0.05 -1.03
C VAL A 117 7.40 -0.41 -0.69
N LEU A 118 6.49 -0.03 -1.57
CA LEU A 118 5.04 -0.23 -1.45
C LEU A 118 4.56 -1.21 -2.54
N PRO A 119 4.77 -2.52 -2.38
CA PRO A 119 4.33 -3.50 -3.36
C PRO A 119 2.83 -3.78 -3.25
N HIS A 120 2.17 -3.90 -4.39
CA HIS A 120 0.82 -4.42 -4.53
C HIS A 120 0.93 -5.85 -5.07
N TRP A 121 0.83 -6.84 -4.20
CA TRP A 121 1.29 -8.21 -4.44
C TRP A 121 0.49 -9.29 -3.68
N GLY A 122 0.81 -10.55 -3.91
CA GLY A 122 0.27 -11.68 -3.15
C GLY A 122 -1.00 -12.24 -3.77
N GLN A 123 -1.80 -12.90 -2.94
CA GLN A 123 -3.04 -13.55 -3.33
C GLN A 123 -4.18 -13.07 -2.43
N GLU A 124 -5.32 -12.75 -3.03
CA GLU A 124 -6.49 -12.29 -2.31
C GLU A 124 -6.99 -13.33 -1.30
N TYR A 125 -7.34 -12.86 -0.11
CA TYR A 125 -7.96 -13.61 0.99
C TYR A 125 -7.12 -14.76 1.56
N VAL A 126 -5.82 -14.78 1.31
CA VAL A 126 -4.87 -15.71 1.96
C VAL A 126 -4.30 -15.04 3.20
N GLN A 127 -4.43 -15.68 4.34
CA GLN A 127 -3.94 -15.20 5.65
C GLN A 127 -3.75 -16.36 6.62
N PRO A 128 -3.03 -16.20 7.74
CA PRO A 128 -2.26 -15.02 8.13
C PRO A 128 -0.87 -14.96 7.47
N ASP A 129 -0.45 -16.08 6.86
CA ASP A 129 0.89 -16.18 6.28
C ASP A 129 0.93 -15.67 4.84
N PRO A 130 1.97 -14.93 4.47
CA PRO A 130 2.16 -14.47 3.10
C PRO A 130 2.48 -15.65 2.17
N THR A 131 2.21 -15.48 0.89
CA THR A 131 2.57 -16.46 -0.13
C THR A 131 4.10 -16.61 -0.24
N LYS A 132 4.55 -17.76 -0.75
CA LYS A 132 5.99 -17.99 -1.00
C LYS A 132 6.61 -16.95 -1.92
N GLU A 133 5.82 -16.43 -2.85
CA GLU A 133 6.25 -15.37 -3.77
C GLU A 133 6.46 -14.04 -3.04
N GLN A 134 5.54 -13.63 -2.17
CA GLN A 134 5.72 -12.43 -1.34
C GLN A 134 6.99 -12.55 -0.48
N VAL A 135 7.21 -13.70 0.16
CA VAL A 135 8.41 -13.95 0.98
C VAL A 135 9.68 -13.83 0.14
N LYS A 136 9.68 -14.42 -1.07
CA LYS A 136 10.82 -14.32 -2.00
C LYS A 136 11.09 -12.86 -2.38
N TRP A 137 10.06 -12.12 -2.82
CA TRP A 137 10.20 -10.73 -3.22
C TRP A 137 10.67 -9.84 -2.06
N ALA A 138 10.10 -10.02 -0.87
CA ALA A 138 10.51 -9.27 0.32
C ALA A 138 12.00 -9.50 0.66
N LYS A 139 12.47 -10.77 0.57
CA LYS A 139 13.89 -11.07 0.77
C LYS A 139 14.77 -10.37 -0.29
N MET A 140 14.41 -10.46 -1.55
CA MET A 140 15.15 -9.82 -2.65
C MET A 140 15.23 -8.29 -2.51
N MET A 141 14.11 -7.64 -2.12
CA MET A 141 14.09 -6.19 -1.86
C MET A 141 14.98 -5.82 -0.66
N THR A 142 14.94 -6.61 0.42
CA THR A 142 15.80 -6.42 1.60
C THR A 142 17.27 -6.55 1.23
N GLU A 143 17.63 -7.59 0.49
CA GLU A 143 19.01 -7.81 -0.01
C GLU A 143 19.51 -6.63 -0.85
N THR A 144 18.61 -5.96 -1.58
CA THR A 144 18.92 -4.82 -2.43
C THR A 144 19.06 -3.51 -1.65
N GLY A 145 18.46 -3.39 -0.44
CA GLY A 145 18.62 -2.22 0.42
C GLY A 145 17.31 -1.62 0.96
N ALA A 146 16.15 -2.13 0.59
CA ALA A 146 14.90 -1.60 1.13
C ALA A 146 14.88 -1.66 2.67
N ASP A 147 14.53 -0.55 3.34
CA ASP A 147 14.42 -0.46 4.81
C ASP A 147 13.05 -0.85 5.32
N LEU A 148 12.00 -0.48 4.57
CA LEU A 148 10.61 -0.69 4.92
C LEU A 148 9.82 -1.18 3.71
N ILE A 149 9.07 -2.27 3.91
CA ILE A 149 8.19 -2.84 2.89
C ILE A 149 6.76 -2.84 3.44
N ILE A 150 5.82 -2.20 2.73
CA ILE A 150 4.40 -2.18 3.12
C ILE A 150 3.57 -2.70 1.96
N GLY A 151 3.17 -3.95 2.06
CA GLY A 151 2.38 -4.66 1.07
C GLY A 151 0.88 -4.41 1.16
N THR A 152 0.22 -4.60 0.03
CA THR A 152 -1.22 -4.50 -0.13
C THR A 152 -1.68 -5.48 -1.22
N HIS A 153 -2.95 -5.60 -1.49
CA HIS A 153 -3.65 -6.47 -2.42
C HIS A 153 -4.39 -7.65 -1.76
N PRO A 154 -3.85 -8.40 -0.78
CA PRO A 154 -4.56 -9.56 -0.24
C PRO A 154 -5.93 -9.27 0.36
N HIS A 155 -6.28 -8.01 0.61
CA HIS A 155 -7.53 -7.57 1.25
C HIS A 155 -7.73 -8.06 2.68
N VAL A 156 -6.78 -8.77 3.22
CA VAL A 156 -6.72 -9.28 4.60
C VAL A 156 -5.39 -8.90 5.23
N VAL A 157 -5.34 -8.86 6.55
CA VAL A 157 -4.10 -8.58 7.27
C VAL A 157 -3.22 -9.82 7.25
N GLU A 158 -1.98 -9.66 6.81
CA GLU A 158 -0.96 -10.69 6.83
C GLU A 158 0.13 -10.36 7.86
N LYS A 159 1.04 -11.29 8.03
CA LYS A 159 2.16 -11.26 8.96
C LYS A 159 3.01 -9.98 8.85
N ILE A 160 3.54 -9.56 9.99
CA ILE A 160 4.55 -8.50 10.09
C ILE A 160 5.85 -9.16 10.54
N GLN A 161 6.94 -8.86 9.83
CA GLN A 161 8.21 -9.53 10.09
C GLN A 161 9.42 -8.63 9.85
N TRP A 162 10.41 -8.73 10.71
CA TRP A 162 11.75 -8.28 10.41
C TRP A 162 12.45 -9.30 9.51
N ILE A 163 12.89 -8.85 8.34
CA ILE A 163 13.67 -9.66 7.40
C ILE A 163 15.14 -9.30 7.59
N ASN A 164 15.98 -10.32 7.77
CA ASN A 164 17.42 -10.15 7.82
C ASN A 164 17.99 -10.83 6.58
N ALA A 165 18.67 -10.07 5.74
CA ALA A 165 19.36 -10.58 4.57
C ALA A 165 20.77 -11.08 4.91
N ASP A 166 21.30 -11.98 4.08
CA ASP A 166 22.60 -12.58 4.30
C ASP A 166 23.77 -11.57 4.17
N ASN A 167 23.55 -10.47 3.44
CA ASN A 167 24.48 -9.35 3.30
C ASN A 167 24.44 -8.34 4.46
N GLY A 168 23.63 -8.59 5.49
CA GLY A 168 23.49 -7.75 6.68
C GLY A 168 22.38 -6.71 6.62
N ASN A 169 21.75 -6.50 5.45
CA ASN A 169 20.60 -5.60 5.29
C ASN A 169 19.39 -6.12 6.07
N LYS A 170 18.54 -5.19 6.52
CA LYS A 170 17.35 -5.50 7.32
C LYS A 170 16.18 -4.64 6.89
N SER A 171 15.03 -5.25 6.70
CA SER A 171 13.77 -4.54 6.47
C SER A 171 12.73 -4.91 7.51
N LEU A 172 11.86 -3.96 7.83
CA LEU A 172 10.57 -4.26 8.43
C LEU A 172 9.56 -4.47 7.30
N CYS A 173 8.92 -5.63 7.25
CA CYS A 173 7.93 -5.96 6.24
C CYS A 173 6.55 -6.15 6.88
N TYR A 174 5.59 -5.35 6.44
CA TYR A 174 4.16 -5.56 6.58
C TYR A 174 3.68 -6.21 5.30
N TYR A 175 3.45 -7.52 5.29
CA TYR A 175 3.11 -8.23 4.04
C TYR A 175 1.77 -7.77 3.45
N SER A 176 0.77 -7.55 4.30
CA SER A 176 -0.47 -6.85 3.95
C SER A 176 -1.08 -6.17 5.16
N LEU A 177 -1.56 -4.95 4.97
CA LEU A 177 -2.31 -4.21 5.99
C LEU A 177 -3.84 -4.40 5.88
N GLY A 178 -4.32 -5.27 4.98
CA GLY A 178 -5.75 -5.41 4.71
C GLY A 178 -6.35 -4.16 4.08
N ASN A 179 -7.64 -3.95 4.32
CA ASN A 179 -8.39 -2.83 3.77
C ASN A 179 -8.47 -1.65 4.75
N TYR A 180 -8.10 -0.44 4.30
CA TYR A 180 -8.42 0.78 5.04
C TYR A 180 -9.88 1.17 4.83
N THR A 181 -10.38 1.11 3.60
CA THR A 181 -11.77 1.34 3.24
C THR A 181 -12.16 0.40 2.10
N SER A 182 -13.29 -0.30 2.23
CA SER A 182 -13.73 -1.30 1.25
C SER A 182 -15.22 -1.61 1.43
N GLY A 183 -15.90 -1.93 0.32
CA GLY A 183 -17.26 -2.49 0.32
C GLY A 183 -17.30 -4.02 0.22
N GLN A 184 -16.22 -4.71 0.55
CA GLN A 184 -16.16 -6.17 0.48
C GLN A 184 -17.06 -6.84 1.51
N GLN A 185 -17.60 -8.01 1.14
CA GLN A 185 -18.69 -8.69 1.89
C GLN A 185 -18.19 -9.90 2.69
N LYS A 186 -16.87 -10.00 2.89
CA LYS A 186 -16.26 -11.01 3.77
C LYS A 186 -15.79 -10.32 5.04
N TRP A 187 -16.08 -10.92 6.19
CA TRP A 187 -15.75 -10.31 7.49
C TRP A 187 -14.25 -10.13 7.68
N GLU A 188 -13.42 -11.07 7.21
CA GLU A 188 -11.96 -10.97 7.28
C GLU A 188 -11.43 -9.75 6.53
N ALA A 189 -12.11 -9.37 5.44
CA ALA A 189 -11.75 -8.21 4.63
C ALA A 189 -12.26 -6.87 5.18
N LEU A 190 -13.00 -6.88 6.30
CA LEU A 190 -13.35 -5.65 7.03
C LEU A 190 -12.20 -5.18 7.92
N LEU A 191 -11.34 -6.10 8.36
CA LEU A 191 -10.18 -5.78 9.18
C LEU A 191 -9.07 -5.18 8.33
N GLY A 192 -8.46 -4.16 8.90
CA GLY A 192 -7.27 -3.54 8.34
C GLY A 192 -6.32 -3.10 9.44
N GLY A 193 -5.24 -2.48 9.02
CA GLY A 193 -4.25 -1.92 9.93
C GLY A 193 -3.62 -0.67 9.37
N MET A 194 -3.25 0.24 10.26
CA MET A 194 -2.35 1.33 9.94
C MET A 194 -0.99 1.02 10.54
N ALA A 195 0.03 0.85 9.71
CA ALA A 195 1.40 0.70 10.16
C ALA A 195 1.84 1.97 10.91
N THR A 196 2.43 1.80 12.07
CA THR A 196 2.98 2.90 12.87
C THR A 196 4.43 2.59 13.20
N LEU A 197 5.32 3.55 12.94
CA LEU A 197 6.73 3.42 13.28
C LEU A 197 7.40 4.80 13.39
N LYS A 198 8.54 4.84 14.07
CA LYS A 198 9.41 6.03 14.11
C LYS A 198 10.69 5.72 13.34
N VAL A 199 11.00 6.56 12.37
CA VAL A 199 12.32 6.59 11.72
C VAL A 199 13.16 7.65 12.43
N ARG A 200 14.42 7.33 12.71
CA ARG A 200 15.40 8.23 13.31
C ARG A 200 16.63 8.30 12.41
N LYS A 201 17.21 9.49 12.31
CA LYS A 201 18.50 9.74 11.70
C LYS A 201 19.45 10.29 12.76
N ASP A 202 20.61 9.69 12.91
CA ASP A 202 21.70 10.14 13.77
C ASP A 202 23.06 9.79 13.14
N ASN A 203 24.13 9.93 13.90
CA ASN A 203 25.51 9.67 13.41
C ASN A 203 25.74 8.21 12.99
N SER A 204 24.87 7.29 13.37
CA SER A 204 24.96 5.87 12.96
C SER A 204 24.17 5.56 11.68
N GLY A 205 23.44 6.53 11.14
CA GLY A 205 22.61 6.40 9.95
C GLY A 205 21.12 6.60 10.22
N THR A 206 20.30 6.15 9.28
CA THR A 206 18.84 6.23 9.39
C THR A 206 18.26 4.84 9.64
N TYR A 207 17.35 4.72 10.60
CA TYR A 207 16.83 3.42 11.01
C TYR A 207 15.44 3.50 11.66
N ILE A 208 14.73 2.38 11.67
CA ILE A 208 13.46 2.22 12.39
C ILE A 208 13.74 1.98 13.88
N VAL A 209 13.14 2.78 14.75
CA VAL A 209 13.17 2.55 16.21
C VAL A 209 12.32 1.33 16.53
N LYS A 210 12.93 0.15 16.73
CA LYS A 210 12.25 -1.16 16.82
C LYS A 210 11.02 -1.18 17.75
N LYS A 211 11.12 -0.57 18.94
CA LYS A 211 10.00 -0.52 19.90
C LYS A 211 8.83 0.37 19.47
N SER A 212 8.97 1.14 18.41
CA SER A 212 7.91 2.00 17.86
C SER A 212 7.14 1.34 16.72
N ALA A 213 7.66 0.24 16.18
CA ALA A 213 7.00 -0.49 15.11
C ALA A 213 5.77 -1.23 15.62
N GLY A 214 4.64 -0.98 15.00
CA GLY A 214 3.37 -1.57 15.40
C GLY A 214 2.29 -1.40 14.33
N VAL A 215 1.08 -1.78 14.69
CA VAL A 215 -0.13 -1.59 13.88
C VAL A 215 -1.22 -1.05 14.78
N VAL A 216 -1.94 -0.05 14.28
CA VAL A 216 -3.25 0.31 14.83
C VAL A 216 -4.28 -0.49 14.07
N PRO A 217 -4.95 -1.48 14.69
CA PRO A 217 -6.00 -2.24 14.04
C PRO A 217 -7.17 -1.34 13.68
N THR A 218 -7.70 -1.53 12.48
CA THR A 218 -8.86 -0.79 11.98
C THR A 218 -9.95 -1.74 11.53
N ILE A 219 -11.17 -1.23 11.50
CA ILE A 219 -12.32 -1.91 10.92
C ILE A 219 -13.04 -0.98 9.97
N ASN A 220 -13.35 -1.49 8.79
CA ASN A 220 -14.14 -0.80 7.80
C ASN A 220 -15.62 -1.04 8.07
N HIS A 221 -16.41 0.02 8.24
CA HIS A 221 -17.83 -0.02 8.51
C HIS A 221 -18.58 0.59 7.34
N TYR A 222 -19.58 -0.13 6.81
CA TYR A 222 -20.45 0.41 5.76
C TYR A 222 -21.91 0.11 6.03
N VAL A 223 -22.76 1.02 5.58
CA VAL A 223 -24.21 0.89 5.60
C VAL A 223 -24.74 1.02 4.18
N TRP A 224 -25.37 -0.05 3.68
CA TRP A 224 -26.00 -0.06 2.37
C TRP A 224 -27.29 0.76 2.35
N GLY A 225 -27.57 1.35 1.20
CA GLY A 225 -28.85 1.98 0.92
C GLY A 225 -29.96 0.98 0.62
N LYS A 226 -31.22 1.46 0.59
CA LYS A 226 -32.38 0.66 0.18
C LYS A 226 -32.32 0.21 -1.29
N ALA A 227 -31.60 0.91 -2.15
CA ALA A 227 -31.31 0.47 -3.51
C ALA A 227 -30.11 -0.49 -3.46
N ALA A 228 -30.22 -1.63 -4.12
CA ALA A 228 -29.17 -2.64 -4.18
C ALA A 228 -27.83 -2.02 -4.64
N ASN A 229 -26.75 -2.38 -3.96
CA ASN A 229 -25.37 -2.02 -4.29
C ASN A 229 -25.00 -0.52 -4.15
N VAL A 230 -25.74 0.28 -3.39
CA VAL A 230 -25.37 1.66 -3.09
C VAL A 230 -24.92 1.78 -1.64
N VAL A 231 -23.62 2.00 -1.42
CA VAL A 231 -23.10 2.35 -0.10
C VAL A 231 -23.57 3.75 0.27
N ARG A 232 -24.32 3.88 1.37
CA ARG A 232 -24.78 5.19 1.89
C ARG A 232 -23.77 5.86 2.77
N LYS A 233 -23.09 5.06 3.60
CA LYS A 233 -22.12 5.54 4.57
C LYS A 233 -21.00 4.51 4.65
N GLN A 234 -19.77 4.99 4.67
CA GLN A 234 -18.58 4.18 4.83
C GLN A 234 -17.59 4.94 5.72
N TYR A 235 -17.10 4.25 6.74
CA TYR A 235 -16.19 4.80 7.73
C TYR A 235 -15.11 3.78 8.07
N THR A 236 -13.94 4.25 8.41
CA THR A 236 -12.89 3.44 9.02
C THR A 236 -12.75 3.85 10.48
N TYR A 237 -12.87 2.89 11.39
CA TYR A 237 -12.70 3.10 12.81
C TYR A 237 -11.45 2.38 13.30
N ARG A 238 -10.83 2.87 14.38
CA ARG A 238 -9.93 2.03 15.15
C ARG A 238 -10.74 0.90 15.75
N LEU A 239 -10.20 -0.30 15.74
CA LEU A 239 -10.92 -1.47 16.28
C LEU A 239 -11.25 -1.29 17.78
N THR A 240 -10.38 -0.61 18.54
CA THR A 240 -10.61 -0.28 19.95
C THR A 240 -11.82 0.63 20.21
N ASP A 241 -12.21 1.41 19.21
CA ASP A 241 -13.30 2.39 19.31
C ASP A 241 -14.60 1.84 18.70
N TYR A 242 -14.57 0.61 18.20
CA TYR A 242 -15.70 -0.05 17.54
C TYR A 242 -16.50 -0.90 18.54
N SER A 243 -17.83 -0.77 18.53
CA SER A 243 -18.71 -1.43 19.49
C SER A 243 -19.65 -2.47 18.85
N ASP A 244 -20.21 -3.33 19.69
CA ASP A 244 -21.27 -4.26 19.27
C ASP A 244 -22.49 -3.55 18.69
N GLU A 245 -22.81 -2.35 19.16
CA GLU A 245 -23.91 -1.55 18.63
C GLU A 245 -23.59 -1.07 17.19
N MET A 246 -22.38 -0.62 16.96
CA MET A 246 -21.91 -0.26 15.61
C MET A 246 -21.94 -1.47 14.68
N LEU A 247 -21.48 -2.64 15.15
CA LEU A 247 -21.50 -3.86 14.36
C LEU A 247 -22.93 -4.30 13.99
N ARG A 248 -23.91 -4.15 14.90
CA ARG A 248 -25.31 -4.45 14.59
C ARG A 248 -25.88 -3.59 13.47
N SER A 249 -25.40 -2.37 13.31
CA SER A 249 -25.79 -1.47 12.23
C SER A 249 -25.03 -1.68 10.93
N HIS A 250 -23.97 -2.50 10.95
CA HIS A 250 -23.13 -2.79 9.79
C HIS A 250 -23.85 -3.71 8.81
N SER A 251 -23.84 -3.36 7.53
CA SER A 251 -24.53 -4.16 6.50
C SER A 251 -23.88 -5.51 6.19
N ILE A 252 -22.69 -5.82 6.72
CA ILE A 252 -22.09 -7.16 6.66
C ILE A 252 -23.01 -8.22 7.28
N GLN A 253 -23.80 -7.84 8.31
CA GLN A 253 -24.74 -8.75 8.98
C GLN A 253 -25.80 -9.35 8.04
N TRP A 254 -25.97 -8.78 6.83
CA TRP A 254 -26.85 -9.31 5.81
C TRP A 254 -26.25 -10.43 4.98
N TYR A 255 -24.92 -10.52 4.95
CA TYR A 255 -24.15 -11.45 4.10
C TYR A 255 -23.42 -12.49 4.93
N ASP A 256 -22.74 -12.04 5.98
CA ASP A 256 -21.89 -12.86 6.83
C ASP A 256 -22.03 -12.37 8.29
N PRO A 257 -23.06 -12.88 9.02
CA PRO A 257 -23.32 -12.46 10.38
C PRO A 257 -22.15 -12.78 11.32
N VAL A 258 -21.57 -11.75 11.91
CA VAL A 258 -20.41 -11.85 12.80
C VAL A 258 -20.70 -11.23 14.16
N LYS A 259 -19.94 -11.60 15.17
CA LYS A 259 -19.94 -10.99 16.50
C LYS A 259 -18.67 -10.19 16.70
N TYR A 260 -18.74 -9.19 17.55
CA TYR A 260 -17.56 -8.38 17.87
C TYR A 260 -16.41 -9.24 18.45
N SER A 261 -16.72 -10.32 19.18
CA SER A 261 -15.72 -11.28 19.66
C SER A 261 -14.87 -11.91 18.55
N ASP A 262 -15.40 -11.99 17.34
CA ASP A 262 -14.73 -12.62 16.19
C ASP A 262 -13.60 -11.72 15.63
N TYR A 263 -13.54 -10.44 16.08
CA TYR A 263 -12.48 -9.48 15.71
C TYR A 263 -11.42 -9.31 16.81
N LYS A 264 -11.58 -9.93 17.97
CA LYS A 264 -10.60 -9.89 19.06
C LYS A 264 -9.66 -11.08 19.00
#